data_de6b630750da8c5843847af4a7a500de
#
_entry.id   de6b630750da8c5843847af4a7a500de
#
_cell.length_a   1.000
_cell.length_b   1.000
_cell.length_c   1.000
_cell.angle_alpha   90.00
_cell.angle_beta   90.00
_cell.angle_gamma   90.00
#
_symmetry.space_group_name_H-M   'P 1'
#
loop_
_entity.id
_entity.type
_entity.pdbx_description
1 polymer ?
#
loop_
_entity_poly.entity_id
_entity_poly.type
_entity_poly.pdbx_seq_one_letter_code
_entity_poly.pdbx_strand_id
1 'polypeptide(L)'
;VLIVGAGPVGLFAAFEAGVIGLSCQIVDALGKIGGQCTELYPDKPIYDIPAIPSCTARELVDRLLAQCKPFDVPIHLEQRVESVEQRSDGRWTVRTDRGLVFDVAAILLAAGNGAFVPQKLPLAEAAPLESRYVHYSVQRLADFADKTVVVAGGGDSALDWALALRKVARRVTLVHRRNGFSAADSSVELMRRAVEAGEMDFIVGAISGLTVASDEKADALKSITLRHIEGETELPTEQLVVLYGLVADLGPIGQWGLSIHGGRVDVDTSNYESSRPGIFAVGDIANYPNKQKLILSGFHEASLALRKAYSYAYPDKKRVHVHSSYDAKLAEKVSAAG
;
A
#
# COMPACT_ATOMS: atom_id res chain seq x y z
N VAL A 1 -9.35 -11.77 -17.91
CA VAL A 1 -8.35 -10.77 -17.47
C VAL A 1 -7.91 -11.10 -16.06
N LEU A 2 -6.62 -10.94 -15.76
CA LEU A 2 -6.11 -11.00 -14.40
C LEU A 2 -5.90 -9.58 -13.84
N ILE A 3 -6.51 -9.29 -12.72
CA ILE A 3 -6.32 -8.04 -11.98
C ILE A 3 -5.32 -8.30 -10.87
N VAL A 4 -4.21 -7.56 -10.84
CA VAL A 4 -3.16 -7.69 -9.83
C VAL A 4 -3.32 -6.56 -8.83
N GLY A 5 -3.80 -6.91 -7.63
CA GLY A 5 -4.11 -6.01 -6.52
C GLY A 5 -5.60 -5.96 -6.19
N ALA A 6 -5.93 -6.27 -4.93
CA ALA A 6 -7.29 -6.24 -4.36
C ALA A 6 -7.57 -4.97 -3.55
N GLY A 7 -6.88 -3.86 -3.88
CA GLY A 7 -7.18 -2.53 -3.35
C GLY A 7 -8.44 -1.93 -3.96
N PRO A 8 -8.86 -0.71 -3.56
CA PRO A 8 -10.08 -0.07 -4.05
C PRO A 8 -10.19 -0.04 -5.58
N VAL A 9 -9.08 0.28 -6.27
CA VAL A 9 -9.06 0.35 -7.74
C VAL A 9 -9.21 -1.03 -8.37
N GLY A 10 -8.57 -2.06 -7.82
CA GLY A 10 -8.71 -3.44 -8.30
C GLY A 10 -10.12 -4.00 -8.10
N LEU A 11 -10.75 -3.70 -6.96
CA LEU A 11 -12.14 -4.08 -6.70
C LEU A 11 -13.10 -3.38 -7.68
N PHE A 12 -12.94 -2.07 -7.88
CA PHE A 12 -13.74 -1.35 -8.86
C PHE A 12 -13.52 -1.88 -10.27
N ALA A 13 -12.27 -2.22 -10.63
CA ALA A 13 -11.97 -2.84 -11.92
C ALA A 13 -12.70 -4.18 -12.09
N ALA A 14 -12.78 -5.00 -11.06
CA ALA A 14 -13.53 -6.26 -11.12
C ALA A 14 -15.04 -6.04 -11.32
N PHE A 15 -15.61 -5.06 -10.63
CA PHE A 15 -16.98 -4.63 -10.85
C PHE A 15 -17.21 -4.17 -12.30
N GLU A 16 -16.39 -3.25 -12.80
CA GLU A 16 -16.49 -2.71 -14.17
C GLU A 16 -16.28 -3.82 -15.23
N ALA A 17 -15.37 -4.78 -15.00
CA ALA A 17 -15.21 -5.95 -15.86
C ALA A 17 -16.52 -6.76 -15.94
N GLY A 18 -17.16 -6.99 -14.80
CA GLY A 18 -18.45 -7.66 -14.75
C GLY A 18 -19.55 -6.92 -15.50
N VAL A 19 -19.62 -5.60 -15.34
CA VAL A 19 -20.58 -4.72 -16.06
C VAL A 19 -20.41 -4.81 -17.58
N ILE A 20 -19.17 -4.90 -18.06
CA ILE A 20 -18.92 -4.99 -19.50
C ILE A 20 -18.90 -6.43 -20.04
N GLY A 21 -19.21 -7.42 -19.19
CA GLY A 21 -19.22 -8.84 -19.58
C GLY A 21 -17.83 -9.43 -19.84
N LEU A 22 -16.80 -8.89 -19.19
CA LEU A 22 -15.41 -9.35 -19.26
C LEU A 22 -15.11 -10.24 -18.05
N SER A 23 -14.80 -11.52 -18.31
CA SER A 23 -14.39 -12.44 -17.25
C SER A 23 -13.05 -12.00 -16.61
N CYS A 24 -13.00 -11.92 -15.29
CA CYS A 24 -11.80 -11.57 -14.56
C CYS A 24 -11.62 -12.37 -13.28
N GLN A 25 -10.39 -12.36 -12.76
CA GLN A 25 -10.00 -12.84 -11.43
C GLN A 25 -9.07 -11.81 -10.81
N ILE A 26 -9.06 -11.73 -9.48
CA ILE A 26 -8.14 -10.86 -8.73
C ILE A 26 -7.08 -11.74 -8.07
N VAL A 27 -5.84 -11.27 -8.07
CA VAL A 27 -4.73 -11.84 -7.29
C VAL A 27 -4.10 -10.74 -6.44
N ASP A 28 -3.82 -11.04 -5.16
CA ASP A 28 -3.15 -10.10 -4.25
C ASP A 28 -2.10 -10.82 -3.40
N ALA A 29 -0.96 -10.18 -3.18
CA ALA A 29 0.10 -10.67 -2.32
C ALA A 29 -0.26 -10.63 -0.83
N LEU A 30 -1.20 -9.78 -0.44
CA LEU A 30 -1.67 -9.65 0.94
C LEU A 30 -2.66 -10.75 1.30
N GLY A 31 -2.75 -11.05 2.60
CA GLY A 31 -3.70 -12.02 3.16
C GLY A 31 -5.11 -11.45 3.39
N LYS A 32 -5.34 -10.18 3.06
CA LYS A 32 -6.64 -9.50 3.20
C LYS A 32 -6.89 -8.52 2.06
N ILE A 33 -8.17 -8.30 1.79
CA ILE A 33 -8.64 -7.40 0.75
C ILE A 33 -8.59 -5.95 1.22
N GLY A 34 -8.34 -5.01 0.30
CA GLY A 34 -8.41 -3.57 0.52
C GLY A 34 -7.08 -2.84 0.34
N GLY A 35 -5.97 -3.56 0.22
CA GLY A 35 -4.64 -2.96 -0.03
C GLY A 35 -4.28 -1.92 1.02
N GLN A 36 -3.82 -0.73 0.60
CA GLN A 36 -3.43 0.37 1.50
C GLN A 36 -4.55 0.79 2.46
N CYS A 37 -5.79 0.77 2.02
CA CYS A 37 -6.94 1.18 2.82
C CYS A 37 -7.12 0.32 4.07
N THR A 38 -6.86 -0.98 3.97
CA THR A 38 -6.97 -1.89 5.12
C THR A 38 -5.66 -2.09 5.87
N GLU A 39 -4.52 -1.96 5.19
CA GLU A 39 -3.21 -2.15 5.81
C GLU A 39 -2.73 -0.94 6.61
N LEU A 40 -2.92 0.27 6.09
CA LEU A 40 -2.26 1.46 6.62
C LEU A 40 -3.19 2.39 7.42
N TYR A 41 -4.46 2.50 7.00
CA TYR A 41 -5.37 3.52 7.57
C TYR A 41 -6.86 3.11 7.53
N PRO A 42 -7.21 1.92 8.05
CA PRO A 42 -8.58 1.37 7.92
C PRO A 42 -9.67 2.28 8.48
N ASP A 43 -9.38 3.01 9.53
CA ASP A 43 -10.32 3.85 10.24
C ASP A 43 -10.20 5.35 9.87
N LYS A 44 -9.28 5.68 8.93
CA LYS A 44 -9.10 7.07 8.46
C LYS A 44 -10.29 7.49 7.59
N PRO A 45 -10.89 8.68 7.82
CA PRO A 45 -11.97 9.18 7.00
C PRO A 45 -11.48 9.60 5.60
N ILE A 46 -12.28 9.29 4.59
CA ILE A 46 -12.11 9.64 3.19
C ILE A 46 -13.29 10.53 2.79
N TYR A 47 -13.02 11.66 2.12
CA TYR A 47 -14.01 12.68 1.77
C TYR A 47 -14.16 12.89 0.25
N ASP A 48 -13.25 12.32 -0.55
CA ASP A 48 -13.11 12.58 -1.99
C ASP A 48 -13.63 11.44 -2.88
N ILE A 49 -14.57 10.65 -2.35
CA ILE A 49 -15.30 9.65 -3.12
C ILE A 49 -16.64 10.24 -3.59
N PRO A 50 -16.90 10.32 -4.90
CA PRO A 50 -18.14 10.89 -5.42
C PRO A 50 -19.38 10.27 -4.79
N ALA A 51 -20.37 11.10 -4.45
CA ALA A 51 -21.63 10.72 -3.83
C ALA A 51 -21.53 10.11 -2.41
N ILE A 52 -20.35 10.03 -1.83
CA ILE A 52 -20.14 9.61 -0.43
C ILE A 52 -19.54 10.79 0.33
N PRO A 53 -20.32 11.52 1.16
CA PRO A 53 -19.83 12.69 1.89
C PRO A 53 -18.64 12.39 2.81
N SER A 54 -18.65 11.21 3.43
CA SER A 54 -17.57 10.69 4.26
C SER A 54 -17.74 9.19 4.43
N CYS A 55 -16.64 8.45 4.40
CA CYS A 55 -16.58 7.05 4.81
C CYS A 55 -15.20 6.74 5.37
N THR A 56 -15.07 5.70 6.18
CA THR A 56 -13.75 5.17 6.51
C THR A 56 -13.18 4.38 5.33
N ALA A 57 -11.87 4.18 5.33
CA ALA A 57 -11.22 3.37 4.30
C ALA A 57 -11.76 1.92 4.28
N ARG A 58 -12.08 1.37 5.45
CA ARG A 58 -12.72 0.05 5.60
C ARG A 58 -14.12 0.03 4.98
N GLU A 59 -14.98 1.00 5.30
CA GLU A 59 -16.32 1.11 4.73
C GLU A 59 -16.30 1.25 3.20
N LEU A 60 -15.32 1.96 2.64
CA LEU A 60 -15.16 2.04 1.20
C LEU A 60 -14.88 0.66 0.59
N VAL A 61 -13.95 -0.10 1.18
CA VAL A 61 -13.61 -1.45 0.72
C VAL A 61 -14.83 -2.37 0.78
N ASP A 62 -15.57 -2.34 1.90
CA ASP A 62 -16.77 -3.17 2.08
C ASP A 62 -17.85 -2.85 1.01
N ARG A 63 -18.05 -1.57 0.70
CA ARG A 63 -18.99 -1.14 -0.35
C ARG A 63 -18.54 -1.59 -1.76
N LEU A 64 -17.24 -1.49 -2.06
CA LEU A 64 -16.69 -1.97 -3.33
C LEU A 64 -16.80 -3.50 -3.47
N LEU A 65 -16.57 -4.24 -2.39
CA LEU A 65 -16.80 -5.69 -2.36
C LEU A 65 -18.28 -6.04 -2.60
N ALA A 66 -19.19 -5.28 -1.99
CA ALA A 66 -20.62 -5.46 -2.22
C ALA A 66 -20.99 -5.25 -3.70
N GLN A 67 -20.34 -4.28 -4.39
CA GLN A 67 -20.54 -4.08 -5.83
C GLN A 67 -20.03 -5.26 -6.67
N CYS A 68 -19.02 -6.01 -6.21
CA CYS A 68 -18.48 -7.18 -6.93
C CYS A 68 -19.36 -8.43 -6.78
N LYS A 69 -20.19 -8.55 -5.73
CA LYS A 69 -21.00 -9.74 -5.44
C LYS A 69 -21.81 -10.28 -6.64
N PRO A 70 -22.49 -9.43 -7.46
CA PRO A 70 -23.27 -9.90 -8.60
C PRO A 70 -22.49 -10.65 -9.68
N PHE A 71 -21.15 -10.55 -9.66
CA PHE A 71 -20.28 -11.08 -10.70
C PHE A 71 -19.46 -12.30 -10.25
N ASP A 72 -19.52 -12.67 -8.98
CA ASP A 72 -18.83 -13.83 -8.39
C ASP A 72 -17.34 -13.91 -8.81
N VAL A 73 -16.64 -12.79 -8.63
CA VAL A 73 -15.24 -12.66 -9.05
C VAL A 73 -14.32 -13.42 -8.10
N PRO A 74 -13.56 -14.43 -8.59
CA PRO A 74 -12.57 -15.13 -7.75
C PRO A 74 -11.48 -14.18 -7.29
N ILE A 75 -11.18 -14.20 -5.97
CA ILE A 75 -10.11 -13.43 -5.35
C ILE A 75 -9.11 -14.38 -4.69
N HIS A 76 -7.87 -14.36 -5.15
CA HIS A 76 -6.79 -15.19 -4.68
C HIS A 76 -5.84 -14.35 -3.83
N LEU A 77 -5.91 -14.49 -2.52
CA LEU A 77 -5.05 -13.80 -1.56
C LEU A 77 -3.76 -14.57 -1.28
N GLU A 78 -2.78 -13.90 -0.70
CA GLU A 78 -1.44 -14.45 -0.41
C GLU A 78 -0.76 -15.05 -1.64
N GLN A 79 -0.96 -14.44 -2.79
CA GLN A 79 -0.44 -14.87 -4.08
C GLN A 79 0.28 -13.69 -4.75
N ARG A 80 1.60 -13.62 -4.60
CA ARG A 80 2.39 -12.59 -5.29
C ARG A 80 2.69 -13.06 -6.71
N VAL A 81 2.36 -12.23 -7.70
CA VAL A 81 2.75 -12.51 -9.09
C VAL A 81 4.26 -12.36 -9.25
N GLU A 82 4.93 -13.45 -9.62
CA GLU A 82 6.38 -13.52 -9.81
C GLU A 82 6.77 -13.27 -11.26
N SER A 83 6.08 -13.88 -12.21
CA SER A 83 6.47 -13.81 -13.62
C SER A 83 5.28 -13.74 -14.55
N VAL A 84 5.50 -13.07 -15.67
CA VAL A 84 4.57 -12.99 -16.80
C VAL A 84 5.31 -13.35 -18.09
N GLU A 85 4.74 -14.26 -18.85
CA GLU A 85 5.31 -14.74 -20.11
C GLU A 85 4.27 -14.60 -21.22
N GLN A 86 4.65 -13.93 -22.32
CA GLN A 86 3.77 -13.79 -23.46
C GLN A 86 3.86 -15.04 -24.35
N ARG A 87 2.73 -15.62 -24.64
CA ARG A 87 2.60 -16.78 -25.51
C ARG A 87 2.60 -16.38 -26.98
N SER A 88 2.82 -17.35 -27.85
CA SER A 88 2.79 -17.16 -29.32
C SER A 88 1.43 -16.71 -29.86
N ASP A 89 0.34 -17.01 -29.13
CA ASP A 89 -1.02 -16.59 -29.45
C ASP A 89 -1.38 -15.18 -28.93
N GLY A 90 -0.39 -14.45 -28.35
CA GLY A 90 -0.57 -13.12 -27.79
C GLY A 90 -1.14 -13.08 -26.37
N ARG A 91 -1.57 -14.22 -25.82
CA ARG A 91 -2.04 -14.32 -24.43
C ARG A 91 -0.87 -14.33 -23.45
N TRP A 92 -1.18 -14.31 -22.17
CA TRP A 92 -0.21 -14.24 -21.08
C TRP A 92 -0.35 -15.46 -20.16
N THR A 93 0.77 -16.11 -19.87
CA THR A 93 0.89 -17.02 -18.73
C THR A 93 1.46 -16.23 -17.54
N VAL A 94 0.72 -16.22 -16.43
CA VAL A 94 1.09 -15.53 -15.18
C VAL A 94 1.28 -16.56 -14.09
N ARG A 95 2.39 -16.48 -13.36
CA ARG A 95 2.73 -17.40 -12.26
C ARG A 95 2.89 -16.64 -10.96
N THR A 96 2.40 -17.24 -9.88
CA THR A 96 2.56 -16.71 -8.52
C THR A 96 3.65 -17.46 -7.77
N ASP A 97 4.13 -16.85 -6.67
CA ASP A 97 5.13 -17.40 -5.74
C ASP A 97 4.65 -18.69 -5.04
N ARG A 98 3.34 -18.92 -4.95
CA ARG A 98 2.74 -20.13 -4.36
C ARG A 98 2.23 -21.13 -5.41
N GLY A 99 2.63 -20.95 -6.66
CA GLY A 99 2.43 -21.95 -7.72
C GLY A 99 1.11 -21.89 -8.47
N LEU A 100 0.26 -20.86 -8.26
CA LEU A 100 -0.87 -20.65 -9.14
C LEU A 100 -0.41 -20.21 -10.53
N VAL A 101 -1.10 -20.69 -11.55
CA VAL A 101 -0.83 -20.35 -12.95
C VAL A 101 -2.13 -19.89 -13.60
N PHE A 102 -2.09 -18.73 -14.24
CA PHE A 102 -3.21 -18.15 -14.96
C PHE A 102 -2.86 -18.02 -16.44
N ASP A 103 -3.82 -18.38 -17.32
CA ASP A 103 -3.76 -18.11 -18.75
C ASP A 103 -4.80 -17.05 -19.09
N VAL A 104 -4.34 -15.85 -19.44
CA VAL A 104 -5.20 -14.67 -19.58
C VAL A 104 -4.92 -13.89 -20.86
N ALA A 105 -5.95 -13.23 -21.38
CA ALA A 105 -5.82 -12.38 -22.55
C ALA A 105 -5.15 -11.03 -22.23
N ALA A 106 -5.30 -10.54 -20.99
CA ALA A 106 -4.72 -9.29 -20.56
C ALA A 106 -4.48 -9.29 -19.05
N ILE A 107 -3.58 -8.41 -18.59
CA ILE A 107 -3.21 -8.19 -17.19
C ILE A 107 -3.50 -6.73 -16.85
N LEU A 108 -4.22 -6.48 -15.76
CA LEU A 108 -4.46 -5.14 -15.22
C LEU A 108 -3.72 -4.99 -13.88
N LEU A 109 -2.70 -4.15 -13.85
CA LEU A 109 -1.95 -3.81 -12.64
C LEU A 109 -2.70 -2.73 -11.86
N ALA A 110 -3.27 -3.11 -10.72
CA ALA A 110 -3.89 -2.23 -9.73
C ALA A 110 -3.17 -2.34 -8.39
N ALA A 111 -1.85 -2.60 -8.44
CA ALA A 111 -1.00 -2.96 -7.29
C ALA A 111 -0.61 -1.75 -6.41
N GLY A 112 -1.22 -0.58 -6.63
CA GLY A 112 -0.94 0.61 -5.84
C GLY A 112 0.51 1.06 -5.97
N ASN A 113 1.22 1.24 -4.85
CA ASN A 113 2.66 1.52 -4.86
C ASN A 113 3.53 0.24 -4.82
N GLY A 114 2.97 -0.93 -5.16
CA GLY A 114 3.64 -2.22 -5.02
C GLY A 114 3.63 -2.73 -3.57
N ALA A 115 4.60 -3.57 -3.23
CA ALA A 115 4.81 -3.96 -1.85
C ALA A 115 5.30 -2.74 -1.05
N PHE A 116 4.59 -2.44 0.06
CA PHE A 116 5.07 -1.43 0.99
C PHE A 116 6.19 -2.02 1.83
N VAL A 117 7.41 -1.72 1.44
CA VAL A 117 8.58 -2.03 2.25
C VAL A 117 8.86 -0.81 3.13
N PRO A 118 8.86 -0.95 4.46
CA PRO A 118 9.29 0.12 5.33
C PRO A 118 10.69 0.60 4.95
N GLN A 119 10.87 1.91 4.87
CA GLN A 119 12.20 2.46 4.67
C GLN A 119 13.04 2.11 5.88
N LYS A 120 14.00 1.19 5.67
CA LYS A 120 14.85 0.68 6.73
C LYS A 120 15.87 1.73 7.19
N LEU A 121 16.30 1.58 8.44
CA LEU A 121 17.41 2.32 8.98
C LEU A 121 18.69 1.93 8.18
N PRO A 122 19.42 2.89 7.59
CA PRO A 122 20.58 2.61 6.76
C PRO A 122 21.84 2.29 7.58
N LEU A 123 21.72 1.39 8.55
CA LEU A 123 22.77 0.92 9.45
C LEU A 123 22.83 -0.60 9.41
N ALA A 124 24.00 -1.17 9.13
CA ALA A 124 24.19 -2.62 9.04
C ALA A 124 23.88 -3.32 10.38
N GLU A 125 24.15 -2.63 11.48
CA GLU A 125 23.93 -3.12 12.85
C GLU A 125 22.44 -3.28 13.18
N ALA A 126 21.54 -2.68 12.42
CA ALA A 126 20.10 -2.80 12.64
C ALA A 126 19.55 -4.17 12.23
N ALA A 127 20.11 -4.80 11.19
CA ALA A 127 19.59 -6.04 10.63
C ALA A 127 19.47 -7.20 11.65
N PRO A 128 20.48 -7.53 12.48
CA PRO A 128 20.37 -8.59 13.48
C PRO A 128 19.39 -8.25 14.62
N LEU A 129 19.01 -6.99 14.78
CA LEU A 129 18.12 -6.50 15.85
C LEU A 129 16.66 -6.38 15.38
N GLU A 130 16.39 -6.56 14.09
CA GLU A 130 15.05 -6.42 13.51
C GLU A 130 14.05 -7.39 14.18
N SER A 131 12.82 -6.93 14.35
CA SER A 131 11.70 -7.60 15.00
C SER A 131 11.84 -7.86 16.50
N ARG A 132 13.03 -7.74 17.08
CA ARG A 132 13.25 -7.90 18.52
C ARG A 132 13.45 -6.57 19.25
N TYR A 133 14.24 -5.68 18.66
CA TYR A 133 14.62 -4.38 19.24
C TYR A 133 14.47 -3.22 18.26
N VAL A 134 14.56 -3.49 16.95
CA VAL A 134 14.32 -2.52 15.87
C VAL A 134 13.05 -2.93 15.13
N HIS A 135 12.06 -2.07 15.14
CA HIS A 135 10.72 -2.31 14.61
C HIS A 135 10.41 -1.31 13.50
N TYR A 136 9.85 -1.76 12.41
CA TYR A 136 9.36 -0.92 11.31
C TYR A 136 7.82 -0.82 11.30
N SER A 137 7.17 -1.47 12.23
CA SER A 137 5.73 -1.38 12.51
C SER A 137 5.47 -1.73 13.97
N VAL A 138 4.40 -1.22 14.54
CA VAL A 138 3.93 -1.57 15.88
C VAL A 138 2.75 -2.53 15.73
N GLN A 139 2.89 -3.76 16.19
CA GLN A 139 1.84 -4.77 16.14
C GLN A 139 0.95 -4.74 17.41
N ARG A 140 1.58 -4.61 18.58
CA ARG A 140 0.89 -4.57 19.87
C ARG A 140 1.58 -3.58 20.79
N LEU A 141 0.82 -2.67 21.39
CA LEU A 141 1.34 -1.73 22.38
C LEU A 141 1.96 -2.40 23.61
N ALA A 142 1.41 -3.55 24.01
CA ALA A 142 1.89 -4.29 25.17
C ALA A 142 3.35 -4.74 25.06
N ASP A 143 3.88 -4.92 23.85
CA ASP A 143 5.29 -5.34 23.65
C ASP A 143 6.29 -4.25 24.06
N PHE A 144 5.81 -3.02 24.21
CA PHE A 144 6.59 -1.82 24.59
C PHE A 144 6.33 -1.39 26.05
N ALA A 145 5.51 -2.14 26.80
CA ALA A 145 5.20 -1.78 28.18
C ALA A 145 6.47 -1.71 29.06
N ASP A 146 6.57 -0.65 29.88
CA ASP A 146 7.70 -0.39 30.78
C ASP A 146 9.09 -0.32 30.12
N LYS A 147 9.14 -0.05 28.81
CA LYS A 147 10.38 0.09 28.04
C LYS A 147 10.73 1.55 27.76
N THR A 148 12.04 1.82 27.60
CA THR A 148 12.53 3.06 27.01
C THR A 148 12.47 2.91 25.48
N VAL A 149 11.57 3.66 24.85
CA VAL A 149 11.26 3.56 23.43
C VAL A 149 11.69 4.82 22.69
N VAL A 150 12.39 4.65 21.59
CA VAL A 150 12.63 5.73 20.63
C VAL A 150 11.76 5.49 19.41
N VAL A 151 11.03 6.52 18.99
CA VAL A 151 10.28 6.55 17.74
C VAL A 151 10.98 7.49 16.77
N ALA A 152 11.43 6.98 15.64
CA ALA A 152 12.16 7.76 14.64
C ALA A 152 11.28 8.01 13.40
N GLY A 153 10.99 9.27 13.12
CA GLY A 153 10.16 9.68 11.98
C GLY A 153 9.54 11.06 12.18
N GLY A 154 8.85 11.57 11.16
CA GLY A 154 8.22 12.90 11.19
C GLY A 154 6.94 13.00 10.37
N GLY A 155 6.33 11.87 9.99
CA GLY A 155 5.01 11.77 9.38
C GLY A 155 3.93 11.36 10.37
N ASP A 156 2.67 11.29 9.92
CA ASP A 156 1.51 10.91 10.73
C ASP A 156 1.76 9.64 11.55
N SER A 157 2.25 8.57 10.92
CA SER A 157 2.51 7.30 11.62
C SER A 157 3.49 7.45 12.79
N ALA A 158 4.53 8.27 12.66
CA ALA A 158 5.51 8.44 13.73
C ALA A 158 4.91 9.20 14.92
N LEU A 159 4.13 10.24 14.67
CA LEU A 159 3.48 11.01 15.71
C LEU A 159 2.39 10.21 16.41
N ASP A 160 1.54 9.53 15.65
CA ASP A 160 0.44 8.71 16.17
C ASP A 160 0.96 7.58 17.07
N TRP A 161 2.01 6.87 16.63
CA TRP A 161 2.62 5.83 17.45
C TRP A 161 3.38 6.37 18.66
N ALA A 162 4.08 7.49 18.56
CA ALA A 162 4.71 8.11 19.71
C ALA A 162 3.67 8.51 20.77
N LEU A 163 2.55 9.11 20.34
CA LEU A 163 1.42 9.47 21.18
C LEU A 163 0.69 8.25 21.79
N ALA A 164 0.64 7.12 21.08
CA ALA A 164 0.05 5.90 21.61
C ALA A 164 0.98 5.20 22.61
N LEU A 165 2.26 5.07 22.28
CA LEU A 165 3.28 4.39 23.08
C LEU A 165 3.54 5.07 24.41
N ARG A 166 3.45 6.41 24.51
CA ARG A 166 3.64 7.15 25.78
C ARG A 166 2.71 6.72 26.92
N LYS A 167 1.59 6.05 26.57
CA LYS A 167 0.61 5.57 27.54
C LYS A 167 1.02 4.26 28.22
N VAL A 168 1.94 3.51 27.63
CA VAL A 168 2.32 2.17 28.07
C VAL A 168 3.83 2.03 28.33
N ALA A 169 4.65 2.75 27.59
CA ALA A 169 6.10 2.74 27.75
C ALA A 169 6.53 3.52 28.99
N ARG A 170 7.67 3.19 29.56
CA ARG A 170 8.29 3.91 30.67
C ARG A 170 8.73 5.31 30.25
N ARG A 171 9.26 5.47 29.04
CA ARG A 171 9.66 6.73 28.40
C ARG A 171 9.58 6.60 26.90
N VAL A 172 9.08 7.63 26.22
CA VAL A 172 9.08 7.73 24.77
C VAL A 172 9.84 8.97 24.34
N THR A 173 10.76 8.83 23.41
CA THR A 173 11.44 9.93 22.75
C THR A 173 11.14 9.87 21.25
N LEU A 174 10.52 10.91 20.72
CA LEU A 174 10.38 11.11 19.28
C LEU A 174 11.66 11.74 18.72
N VAL A 175 12.24 11.13 17.70
CA VAL A 175 13.44 11.63 17.03
C VAL A 175 13.09 11.97 15.57
N HIS A 176 13.37 13.19 15.16
CA HIS A 176 13.22 13.60 13.76
C HIS A 176 14.40 14.48 13.32
N ARG A 177 14.82 14.32 12.06
CA ARG A 177 15.99 15.03 11.48
C ARG A 177 15.84 16.56 11.39
N ARG A 178 14.64 17.09 11.57
CA ARG A 178 14.30 18.53 11.50
C ARG A 178 13.15 18.87 12.44
N ASN A 179 12.96 20.15 12.73
CA ASN A 179 11.86 20.62 13.58
C ASN A 179 10.51 20.78 12.82
N GLY A 180 10.48 20.48 11.52
CA GLY A 180 9.25 20.51 10.72
C GLY A 180 8.75 19.10 10.45
N PHE A 181 7.44 18.89 10.52
CA PHE A 181 6.78 17.62 10.35
C PHE A 181 6.00 17.57 9.03
N SER A 182 5.78 16.35 8.50
CA SER A 182 4.89 16.09 7.37
C SER A 182 3.57 15.43 7.82
N ALA A 183 3.29 15.48 9.10
CA ALA A 183 2.06 15.02 9.73
C ALA A 183 0.99 16.11 9.76
N ALA A 184 -0.26 15.73 10.03
CA ALA A 184 -1.36 16.65 10.23
C ALA A 184 -1.07 17.63 11.38
N ASP A 185 -1.43 18.91 11.22
CA ASP A 185 -1.18 19.95 12.21
C ASP A 185 -1.76 19.59 13.60
N SER A 186 -2.91 18.93 13.64
CA SER A 186 -3.52 18.45 14.89
C SER A 186 -2.66 17.43 15.63
N SER A 187 -2.02 16.50 14.91
CA SER A 187 -1.11 15.50 15.50
C SER A 187 0.16 16.17 16.00
N VAL A 188 0.68 17.17 15.27
CA VAL A 188 1.84 17.95 15.68
C VAL A 188 1.56 18.75 16.96
N GLU A 189 0.37 19.37 17.07
CA GLU A 189 -0.04 20.10 18.25
C GLU A 189 -0.19 19.19 19.48
N LEU A 190 -0.82 18.01 19.31
CA LEU A 190 -0.93 17.03 20.38
C LEU A 190 0.44 16.53 20.86
N MET A 191 1.36 16.27 19.96
CA MET A 191 2.72 15.87 20.28
C MET A 191 3.44 16.97 21.07
N ARG A 192 3.37 18.23 20.63
CA ARG A 192 4.00 19.36 21.33
C ARG A 192 3.47 19.55 22.75
N ARG A 193 2.14 19.46 22.93
CA ARG A 193 1.52 19.50 24.27
C ARG A 193 2.00 18.36 25.15
N ALA A 194 2.16 17.15 24.61
CA ALA A 194 2.68 16.02 25.36
C ALA A 194 4.14 16.21 25.78
N VAL A 195 4.96 16.85 24.94
CA VAL A 195 6.35 17.22 25.28
C VAL A 195 6.38 18.30 26.37
N GLU A 196 5.57 19.35 26.26
CA GLU A 196 5.45 20.43 27.26
C GLU A 196 4.97 19.88 28.60
N ALA A 197 4.09 18.89 28.61
CA ALA A 197 3.59 18.21 29.79
C ALA A 197 4.61 17.22 30.42
N GLY A 198 5.75 16.99 29.76
CA GLY A 198 6.76 16.03 30.21
C GLY A 198 6.36 14.55 30.05
N GLU A 199 5.33 14.26 29.23
CA GLU A 199 4.83 12.92 28.99
C GLU A 199 5.65 12.17 27.93
N MET A 200 6.43 12.88 27.14
CA MET A 200 7.37 12.36 26.15
C MET A 200 8.45 13.40 25.83
N ASP A 201 9.51 12.96 25.16
CA ASP A 201 10.57 13.84 24.69
C ASP A 201 10.53 14.00 23.16
N PHE A 202 11.03 15.13 22.67
CA PHE A 202 11.29 15.35 21.25
C PHE A 202 12.73 15.83 21.04
N ILE A 203 13.46 15.16 20.17
CA ILE A 203 14.86 15.49 19.85
C ILE A 203 15.02 15.66 18.34
N VAL A 204 15.62 16.77 17.94
CA VAL A 204 16.00 17.00 16.54
C VAL A 204 17.38 16.37 16.32
N GLY A 205 17.44 15.34 15.47
CA GLY A 205 18.67 14.62 15.16
C GLY A 205 18.43 13.48 14.18
N ALA A 206 19.51 12.91 13.68
CA ALA A 206 19.49 11.73 12.83
C ALA A 206 20.19 10.57 13.54
N ILE A 207 19.62 9.36 13.48
CA ILE A 207 20.26 8.17 14.04
C ILE A 207 21.48 7.84 13.17
N SER A 208 22.67 7.84 13.78
CA SER A 208 23.95 7.57 13.13
C SER A 208 24.61 6.26 13.59
N GLY A 209 24.13 5.62 14.66
CA GLY A 209 24.67 4.37 15.17
C GLY A 209 23.75 3.68 16.16
N LEU A 210 24.02 2.40 16.38
CA LEU A 210 23.36 1.56 17.39
C LEU A 210 24.44 0.93 18.27
N THR A 211 24.23 0.97 19.59
CA THR A 211 25.10 0.26 20.56
C THR A 211 24.40 -0.97 21.06
N VAL A 212 25.06 -2.12 20.91
CA VAL A 212 24.55 -3.43 21.28
C VAL A 212 25.29 -3.90 22.54
N ALA A 213 24.58 -4.39 23.53
CA ALA A 213 25.18 -5.14 24.61
C ALA A 213 25.19 -6.62 24.22
N SER A 214 26.38 -7.16 24.07
CA SER A 214 26.54 -8.62 23.84
C SER A 214 26.58 -9.31 25.21
N ASP A 215 25.52 -10.03 25.55
CA ASP A 215 25.52 -10.95 26.69
C ASP A 215 25.62 -12.39 26.15
N GLU A 216 26.09 -13.34 26.94
CA GLU A 216 26.32 -14.72 26.50
C GLU A 216 25.09 -15.41 25.87
N LYS A 217 23.90 -14.82 25.95
CA LYS A 217 22.63 -15.36 25.45
C LYS A 217 21.99 -14.65 24.26
N ALA A 218 22.23 -13.38 24.04
CA ALA A 218 21.73 -12.62 22.85
C ALA A 218 22.19 -11.15 22.85
N ASP A 219 22.38 -10.61 21.67
CA ASP A 219 22.58 -9.18 21.46
C ASP A 219 21.29 -8.41 21.82
N ALA A 220 21.41 -7.36 22.62
CA ALA A 220 20.31 -6.47 23.00
C ALA A 220 20.65 -5.01 22.67
N LEU A 221 19.69 -4.26 22.19
CA LEU A 221 19.85 -2.81 21.96
C LEU A 221 20.01 -2.11 23.32
N LYS A 222 21.08 -1.34 23.49
CA LYS A 222 21.39 -0.58 24.70
C LYS A 222 21.13 0.92 24.51
N SER A 223 21.56 1.45 23.37
CA SER A 223 21.44 2.87 23.06
C SER A 223 21.50 3.11 21.56
N ILE A 224 21.08 4.30 21.16
CA ILE A 224 21.27 4.83 19.80
C ILE A 224 22.21 6.05 19.87
N THR A 225 22.98 6.26 18.80
CA THR A 225 23.75 7.50 18.62
C THR A 225 22.95 8.45 17.75
N LEU A 226 22.72 9.66 18.22
CA LEU A 226 22.07 10.74 17.50
C LEU A 226 23.09 11.78 17.07
N ARG A 227 23.11 12.09 15.78
CA ARG A 227 23.90 13.17 15.20
C ARG A 227 23.06 14.44 15.11
N HIS A 228 23.56 15.51 15.72
CA HIS A 228 23.03 16.87 15.72
C HIS A 228 24.00 17.83 15.03
N ILE A 229 23.60 19.12 14.93
CA ILE A 229 24.47 20.19 14.44
C ILE A 229 25.68 20.39 15.40
N GLU A 230 25.49 20.18 16.69
CA GLU A 230 26.49 20.41 17.73
C GLU A 230 27.38 19.18 18.03
N GLY A 231 27.14 18.05 17.38
CA GLY A 231 27.88 16.80 17.59
C GLY A 231 27.01 15.57 17.70
N GLU A 232 27.49 14.56 18.42
CA GLU A 232 26.79 13.30 18.62
C GLU A 232 26.41 13.12 20.09
N THR A 233 25.24 12.54 20.34
CA THR A 233 24.72 12.21 21.68
C THR A 233 24.26 10.78 21.71
N GLU A 234 24.60 10.06 22.76
CA GLU A 234 24.10 8.71 23.03
C GLU A 234 22.80 8.79 23.82
N LEU A 235 21.76 8.09 23.33
CA LEU A 235 20.44 8.02 23.95
C LEU A 235 20.12 6.58 24.35
N PRO A 236 19.97 6.26 25.66
CA PRO A 236 19.55 4.95 26.12
C PRO A 236 18.25 4.51 25.45
N THR A 237 18.21 3.29 24.90
CA THR A 237 17.10 2.82 24.08
C THR A 237 16.97 1.29 24.21
N GLU A 238 15.84 0.82 24.71
CA GLU A 238 15.53 -0.62 24.75
C GLU A 238 14.77 -1.09 23.51
N GLN A 239 13.98 -0.20 22.90
CA GLN A 239 13.19 -0.49 21.69
C GLN A 239 13.26 0.73 20.74
N LEU A 240 13.54 0.47 19.49
CA LEU A 240 13.58 1.48 18.43
C LEU A 240 12.48 1.20 17.41
N VAL A 241 11.59 2.16 17.19
CA VAL A 241 10.53 2.10 16.18
C VAL A 241 10.89 3.08 15.05
N VAL A 242 11.20 2.57 13.87
CA VAL A 242 11.65 3.37 12.72
C VAL A 242 10.50 3.54 11.74
N LEU A 243 9.97 4.77 11.64
CA LEU A 243 8.83 5.14 10.81
C LEU A 243 9.22 6.23 9.81
N TYR A 244 10.20 5.91 8.97
CA TYR A 244 10.72 6.83 7.93
C TYR A 244 9.84 6.92 6.68
N GLY A 245 8.70 6.23 6.71
CA GLY A 245 7.79 6.06 5.59
C GLY A 245 7.96 4.72 4.88
N LEU A 246 7.18 4.55 3.84
CA LEU A 246 7.16 3.34 3.03
C LEU A 246 7.80 3.64 1.68
N VAL A 247 8.68 2.76 1.25
CA VAL A 247 9.23 2.80 -0.11
C VAL A 247 8.34 1.93 -0.98
N ALA A 248 7.89 2.51 -2.09
CA ALA A 248 7.22 1.76 -3.13
C ALA A 248 8.23 0.80 -3.76
N ASP A 249 8.00 -0.49 -3.62
CA ASP A 249 8.78 -1.53 -4.28
C ASP A 249 7.85 -2.31 -5.22
N LEU A 250 8.11 -2.19 -6.51
CA LEU A 250 7.37 -2.95 -7.52
C LEU A 250 7.68 -4.44 -7.48
N GLY A 251 8.75 -4.85 -6.77
CA GLY A 251 9.17 -6.23 -6.69
C GLY A 251 9.34 -6.87 -8.07
N PRO A 252 8.77 -8.06 -8.30
CA PRO A 252 8.88 -8.75 -9.59
C PRO A 252 8.34 -7.95 -10.78
N ILE A 253 7.33 -7.07 -10.58
CA ILE A 253 6.77 -6.21 -11.65
C ILE A 253 7.87 -5.37 -12.32
N GLY A 254 8.87 -4.94 -11.55
CA GLY A 254 10.03 -4.20 -12.06
C GLY A 254 10.87 -4.97 -13.08
N GLN A 255 10.73 -6.30 -13.14
CA GLN A 255 11.48 -7.18 -14.03
C GLN A 255 10.67 -7.65 -15.25
N TRP A 256 9.41 -7.22 -15.41
CA TRP A 256 8.57 -7.66 -16.51
C TRP A 256 8.83 -6.95 -17.84
N GLY A 257 9.87 -6.12 -17.93
CA GLY A 257 10.24 -5.40 -19.16
C GLY A 257 9.28 -4.25 -19.50
N LEU A 258 8.63 -3.68 -18.50
CA LEU A 258 7.79 -2.49 -18.60
C LEU A 258 8.65 -1.22 -18.58
N SER A 259 8.20 -0.15 -19.25
CA SER A 259 8.77 1.19 -19.03
C SER A 259 8.37 1.68 -17.65
N ILE A 260 9.39 1.96 -16.80
CA ILE A 260 9.18 2.37 -15.41
C ILE A 260 9.95 3.67 -15.14
N HIS A 261 9.25 4.67 -14.63
CA HIS A 261 9.84 5.91 -14.15
C HIS A 261 9.36 6.23 -12.74
N GLY A 262 10.30 6.59 -11.85
CA GLY A 262 9.99 6.93 -10.46
C GLY A 262 9.27 5.80 -9.68
N GLY A 263 9.57 4.53 -9.99
CA GLY A 263 8.94 3.38 -9.37
C GLY A 263 7.49 3.14 -9.81
N ARG A 264 7.10 3.61 -11.00
CA ARG A 264 5.76 3.44 -11.58
C ARG A 264 5.81 3.08 -13.05
N VAL A 265 4.75 2.44 -13.53
CA VAL A 265 4.62 1.97 -14.91
C VAL A 265 4.08 3.09 -15.80
N ASP A 266 4.84 3.43 -16.84
CA ASP A 266 4.39 4.40 -17.85
C ASP A 266 3.25 3.82 -18.66
N VAL A 267 2.22 4.63 -18.90
CA VAL A 267 1.02 4.24 -19.63
C VAL A 267 0.58 5.29 -20.66
N ASP A 268 -0.06 4.81 -21.72
CA ASP A 268 -0.81 5.65 -22.63
C ASP A 268 -2.14 6.07 -22.00
N THR A 269 -2.34 7.35 -21.76
CA THR A 269 -3.55 7.89 -21.11
C THR A 269 -4.84 7.69 -21.89
N SER A 270 -4.77 7.31 -23.16
CA SER A 270 -5.97 7.01 -23.96
C SER A 270 -6.65 5.69 -23.52
N ASN A 271 -5.89 4.76 -22.95
CA ASN A 271 -6.37 3.42 -22.61
C ASN A 271 -5.63 2.74 -21.43
N TYR A 272 -4.66 3.43 -20.83
CA TYR A 272 -3.83 2.95 -19.70
C TYR A 272 -3.02 1.69 -20.00
N GLU A 273 -2.73 1.42 -21.27
CA GLU A 273 -1.84 0.34 -21.68
C GLU A 273 -0.38 0.73 -21.45
N SER A 274 0.41 -0.23 -20.98
CA SER A 274 1.84 -0.07 -20.74
C SER A 274 2.65 -0.19 -22.04
N SER A 275 3.97 -0.15 -21.95
CA SER A 275 4.88 -0.43 -23.08
C SER A 275 4.77 -1.86 -23.63
N ARG A 276 4.11 -2.79 -22.91
CA ARG A 276 3.84 -4.16 -23.35
C ARG A 276 2.36 -4.36 -23.65
N PRO A 277 1.99 -4.64 -24.92
CA PRO A 277 0.58 -4.81 -25.33
C PRO A 277 -0.13 -5.88 -24.50
N GLY A 278 -1.34 -5.57 -24.01
CA GLY A 278 -2.13 -6.46 -23.15
C GLY A 278 -1.78 -6.37 -21.66
N ILE A 279 -0.81 -5.54 -21.26
CA ILE A 279 -0.55 -5.20 -19.85
C ILE A 279 -0.93 -3.73 -19.61
N PHE A 280 -1.81 -3.52 -18.66
CA PHE A 280 -2.35 -2.20 -18.28
C PHE A 280 -1.92 -1.85 -16.85
N ALA A 281 -1.81 -0.55 -16.54
CA ALA A 281 -1.57 -0.11 -15.17
C ALA A 281 -2.50 1.05 -14.80
N VAL A 282 -3.11 0.95 -13.60
CA VAL A 282 -4.12 1.89 -13.10
C VAL A 282 -3.93 2.16 -11.60
N GLY A 283 -4.42 3.29 -11.12
CA GLY A 283 -4.21 3.73 -9.74
C GLY A 283 -2.79 4.21 -9.51
N ASP A 284 -2.27 4.10 -8.30
CA ASP A 284 -1.00 4.71 -7.89
C ASP A 284 0.23 4.12 -8.62
N ILE A 285 0.11 2.91 -9.17
CA ILE A 285 1.18 2.27 -9.95
C ILE A 285 1.37 2.89 -11.33
N ALA A 286 0.34 3.55 -11.88
CA ALA A 286 0.40 4.18 -13.19
C ALA A 286 1.16 5.51 -13.15
N ASN A 287 1.98 5.76 -14.19
CA ASN A 287 2.71 7.00 -14.40
C ASN A 287 2.31 7.65 -15.73
N TYR A 288 1.91 8.91 -15.65
CA TYR A 288 1.63 9.77 -16.81
C TYR A 288 1.63 11.24 -16.40
N PRO A 289 1.75 12.20 -17.34
CA PRO A 289 1.74 13.64 -17.04
C PRO A 289 0.49 14.06 -16.26
N ASN A 290 0.67 14.86 -15.20
CA ASN A 290 -0.40 15.37 -14.34
C ASN A 290 -1.18 14.29 -13.55
N LYS A 291 -0.60 13.13 -13.33
CA LYS A 291 -1.20 12.05 -12.51
C LYS A 291 -1.62 12.57 -11.14
N GLN A 292 -2.93 12.45 -10.84
CA GLN A 292 -3.46 12.66 -9.49
C GLN A 292 -3.54 11.32 -8.76
N LYS A 293 -2.94 11.24 -7.57
CA LYS A 293 -2.96 10.05 -6.72
C LYS A 293 -4.23 10.00 -5.86
N LEU A 294 -5.36 9.86 -6.52
CA LEU A 294 -6.68 9.74 -5.90
C LEU A 294 -7.29 8.40 -6.26
N ILE A 295 -8.07 7.82 -5.35
CA ILE A 295 -8.83 6.59 -5.61
C ILE A 295 -9.77 6.81 -6.81
N LEU A 296 -10.44 7.96 -6.85
CA LEU A 296 -11.31 8.39 -7.94
C LEU A 296 -10.62 8.33 -9.31
N SER A 297 -9.38 8.83 -9.43
CA SER A 297 -8.62 8.76 -10.68
C SER A 297 -8.41 7.32 -11.12
N GLY A 298 -8.07 6.44 -10.19
CA GLY A 298 -7.90 5.00 -10.45
C GLY A 298 -9.18 4.33 -10.96
N PHE A 299 -10.35 4.75 -10.51
CA PHE A 299 -11.63 4.23 -11.01
C PHE A 299 -11.84 4.59 -12.49
N HIS A 300 -11.61 5.83 -12.86
CA HIS A 300 -11.69 6.26 -14.26
C HIS A 300 -10.68 5.51 -15.14
N GLU A 301 -9.44 5.40 -14.71
CA GLU A 301 -8.37 4.69 -15.39
C GLU A 301 -8.75 3.23 -15.65
N ALA A 302 -9.27 2.54 -14.63
CA ALA A 302 -9.70 1.14 -14.73
C ALA A 302 -10.82 0.96 -15.78
N SER A 303 -11.78 1.89 -15.83
CA SER A 303 -12.86 1.84 -16.81
C SER A 303 -12.34 1.93 -18.25
N LEU A 304 -11.36 2.79 -18.53
CA LEU A 304 -10.76 2.91 -19.87
C LEU A 304 -9.87 1.69 -20.21
N ALA A 305 -9.03 1.26 -19.26
CA ALA A 305 -8.16 0.10 -19.43
C ALA A 305 -8.93 -1.17 -19.77
N LEU A 306 -10.02 -1.44 -19.05
CA LEU A 306 -10.83 -2.64 -19.27
C LEU A 306 -11.55 -2.64 -20.62
N ARG A 307 -11.95 -1.46 -21.13
CA ARG A 307 -12.50 -1.35 -22.48
C ARG A 307 -11.51 -1.75 -23.56
N LYS A 308 -10.24 -1.40 -23.39
CA LYS A 308 -9.17 -1.85 -24.28
C LYS A 308 -8.84 -3.33 -24.05
N ALA A 309 -8.78 -3.79 -22.81
CA ALA A 309 -8.54 -5.20 -22.44
C ALA A 309 -9.62 -6.13 -23.02
N TYR A 310 -10.86 -5.65 -23.16
CA TYR A 310 -11.93 -6.38 -23.82
C TYR A 310 -11.58 -6.80 -25.25
N SER A 311 -10.89 -5.95 -26.02
CA SER A 311 -10.48 -6.27 -27.39
C SER A 311 -9.41 -7.37 -27.46
N TYR A 312 -8.61 -7.55 -26.42
CA TYR A 312 -7.67 -8.68 -26.30
C TYR A 312 -8.39 -10.01 -25.98
N ALA A 313 -9.42 -9.92 -25.13
CA ALA A 313 -10.20 -11.10 -24.74
C ALA A 313 -11.16 -11.58 -25.85
N TYR A 314 -11.66 -10.62 -26.64
CA TYR A 314 -12.68 -10.88 -27.67
C TYR A 314 -12.34 -10.14 -28.97
N PRO A 315 -11.27 -10.51 -29.69
CA PRO A 315 -10.80 -9.75 -30.87
C PRO A 315 -11.84 -9.66 -31.98
N ASP A 316 -12.69 -10.67 -32.13
CA ASP A 316 -13.71 -10.73 -33.17
C ASP A 316 -15.05 -10.07 -32.80
N LYS A 317 -15.19 -9.58 -31.55
CA LYS A 317 -16.43 -8.99 -31.08
C LYS A 317 -16.35 -7.47 -31.06
N LYS A 318 -17.18 -6.79 -31.87
CA LYS A 318 -17.42 -5.36 -31.67
C LYS A 318 -18.27 -5.18 -30.41
N ARG A 319 -17.72 -4.47 -29.43
CA ARG A 319 -18.49 -4.11 -28.24
C ARG A 319 -19.51 -3.03 -28.59
N VAL A 320 -20.79 -3.33 -28.37
CA VAL A 320 -21.84 -2.31 -28.40
C VAL A 320 -21.86 -1.61 -27.03
N HIS A 321 -21.78 -0.31 -27.01
CA HIS A 321 -21.89 0.46 -25.76
C HIS A 321 -23.35 0.46 -25.33
N VAL A 322 -23.66 -0.26 -24.26
CA VAL A 322 -24.96 -0.22 -23.59
C VAL A 322 -24.76 0.56 -22.28
N HIS A 323 -25.60 1.54 -22.03
CA HIS A 323 -25.62 2.20 -20.71
C HIS A 323 -26.11 1.21 -19.65
N SER A 324 -25.48 1.20 -18.48
CA SER A 324 -25.81 0.26 -17.37
C SER A 324 -27.32 0.28 -17.01
N SER A 325 -27.96 1.45 -17.11
CA SER A 325 -29.40 1.62 -16.85
C SER A 325 -30.33 0.92 -17.84
N TYR A 326 -29.81 0.51 -19.01
CA TYR A 326 -30.58 -0.21 -20.05
C TYR A 326 -30.15 -1.67 -20.20
N ASP A 327 -29.20 -2.13 -19.40
CA ASP A 327 -28.72 -3.52 -19.43
C ASP A 327 -29.60 -4.40 -18.51
N ALA A 328 -30.57 -5.07 -19.09
CA ALA A 328 -31.50 -5.93 -18.36
C ALA A 328 -30.77 -7.10 -17.65
N LYS A 329 -29.68 -7.64 -18.25
CA LYS A 329 -28.90 -8.72 -17.64
C LYS A 329 -28.11 -8.22 -16.42
N LEU A 330 -27.61 -7.00 -16.46
CA LEU A 330 -26.96 -6.39 -15.32
C LEU A 330 -27.98 -6.15 -14.20
N ALA A 331 -29.16 -5.61 -14.52
CA ALA A 331 -30.23 -5.38 -13.55
C ALA A 331 -30.66 -6.67 -12.85
N GLU A 332 -30.81 -7.76 -13.60
CA GLU A 332 -31.15 -9.10 -13.06
C GLU A 332 -30.07 -9.61 -12.09
N LYS A 333 -28.79 -9.53 -12.47
CA LYS A 333 -27.66 -9.95 -11.63
C LYS A 333 -27.58 -9.15 -10.34
N VAL A 334 -27.72 -7.81 -10.42
CA VAL A 334 -27.67 -6.93 -9.25
C VAL A 334 -28.86 -7.23 -8.31
N SER A 335 -30.07 -7.44 -8.86
CA SER A 335 -31.25 -7.79 -8.05
C SER A 335 -31.15 -9.16 -7.38
N ALA A 336 -30.46 -10.12 -7.98
CA ALA A 336 -30.28 -11.46 -7.42
C ALA A 336 -29.22 -11.50 -6.30
N ALA A 337 -28.35 -10.51 -6.21
CA ALA A 337 -27.24 -10.43 -5.24
C ALA A 337 -27.55 -9.57 -4.01
N GLY A 338 -28.62 -8.79 -4.00
CA GLY A 338 -29.13 -7.97 -2.89
C GLY A 338 -30.18 -8.70 -2.14
#